data_a3cb3840c5e8027fa1544f2903adea13
#
_entry.id   a3cb3840c5e8027fa1544f2903adea13
#
_cell.length_a   1.000
_cell.length_b   1.000
_cell.length_c   1.000
_cell.angle_alpha   90.00
_cell.angle_beta   90.00
_cell.angle_gamma   90.00
#
_symmetry.space_group_name_H-M   'P 1'
#
loop_
_entity.id
_entity.type
_entity.pdbx_description
1 polymer ?
#
loop_
_entity_poly.entity_id
_entity_poly.type
_entity_poly.pdbx_seq_one_letter_code
_entity_poly.pdbx_strand_id
1 'polypeptide(L)'
;MSVAAIESLLERRFHGATVHAKAAPPRGGWTTGISDFDRALGPIGVPHGRITELFGETSSGRTTIAYALLAACTARGDIGAYVDPDNALYAPAAYGAGIDLTRLIVVRPSEASSLRRAADALVRSGACAVTVLDGCSADVLQPHHYARLASHAEKNGTSLVVLSHGGCQPLASFASLRVHLRGLMPLWQAGSDGGVRRHGYRIALDVAKSKFGAPGKSASFDVQFSDVTGSWRVPAHAAAPAEIPGSDNDACRESSA
;
A
#
# COMPACT_ATOMS: atom_id res chain seq x y z
N MET A 1 -7.30 -19.35 12.63
CA MET A 1 -8.42 -18.66 13.30
C MET A 1 -9.69 -18.91 12.50
N SER A 2 -10.84 -19.20 13.16
CA SER A 2 -12.13 -19.32 12.47
C SER A 2 -12.70 -17.92 12.19
N VAL A 3 -13.62 -17.81 11.21
CA VAL A 3 -14.34 -16.55 10.91
C VAL A 3 -15.04 -16.03 12.17
N ALA A 4 -15.69 -16.93 12.94
CA ALA A 4 -16.31 -16.61 14.21
C ALA A 4 -15.33 -16.03 15.26
N ALA A 5 -14.05 -16.45 15.24
CA ALA A 5 -13.04 -15.90 16.14
C ALA A 5 -12.65 -14.47 15.75
N ILE A 6 -12.61 -14.16 14.46
CA ILE A 6 -12.35 -12.79 13.97
C ILE A 6 -13.56 -11.89 14.29
N GLU A 7 -14.78 -12.36 14.01
CA GLU A 7 -16.03 -11.64 14.33
C GLU A 7 -16.13 -11.36 15.84
N SER A 8 -15.89 -12.38 16.68
CA SER A 8 -15.89 -12.21 18.14
C SER A 8 -14.77 -11.28 18.66
N LEU A 9 -13.62 -11.23 18.00
CA LEU A 9 -12.54 -10.32 18.36
C LEU A 9 -12.89 -8.88 17.97
N LEU A 10 -13.52 -8.69 16.81
CA LEU A 10 -14.03 -7.39 16.36
C LEU A 10 -15.09 -6.86 17.33
N GLU A 11 -16.07 -7.67 17.70
CA GLU A 11 -17.11 -7.29 18.65
C GLU A 11 -16.55 -6.94 20.04
N ARG A 12 -15.59 -7.71 20.56
CA ARG A 12 -15.01 -7.47 21.89
C ARG A 12 -14.12 -6.26 21.97
N ARG A 13 -13.34 -6.01 20.93
CA ARG A 13 -12.32 -4.95 20.94
C ARG A 13 -12.86 -3.60 20.51
N PHE A 14 -13.92 -3.59 19.73
CA PHE A 14 -14.50 -2.39 19.14
C PHE A 14 -15.98 -2.25 19.51
N HIS A 15 -16.30 -2.38 20.80
CA HIS A 15 -17.64 -2.17 21.34
C HIS A 15 -18.18 -0.80 20.88
N GLY A 16 -19.26 -0.83 20.09
CA GLY A 16 -19.88 0.38 19.54
C GLY A 16 -19.45 0.76 18.12
N ALA A 17 -18.44 0.09 17.52
CA ALA A 17 -18.27 0.14 16.08
C ALA A 17 -19.41 -0.66 15.45
N THR A 18 -20.53 0.01 15.21
CA THR A 18 -21.68 -0.62 14.55
C THR A 18 -21.17 -1.08 13.17
N VAL A 19 -21.14 -2.41 12.97
CA VAL A 19 -20.95 -3.00 11.65
C VAL A 19 -22.21 -2.66 10.85
N HIS A 20 -22.32 -1.42 10.44
CA HIS A 20 -23.36 -1.04 9.50
C HIS A 20 -22.93 -1.60 8.15
N ALA A 21 -23.77 -2.44 7.56
CA ALA A 21 -23.75 -2.67 6.14
C ALA A 21 -23.85 -1.29 5.48
N LYS A 22 -22.69 -0.72 5.14
CA LYS A 22 -22.58 0.62 4.58
C LYS A 22 -23.32 0.57 3.25
N ALA A 23 -24.32 1.42 3.08
CA ALA A 23 -24.92 1.72 1.78
C ALA A 23 -23.82 1.87 0.73
N ALA A 24 -24.12 1.59 -0.55
CA ALA A 24 -23.17 1.62 -1.66
C ALA A 24 -22.11 2.73 -1.44
N PRO A 25 -20.82 2.38 -1.45
CA PRO A 25 -19.78 3.30 -1.01
C PRO A 25 -19.85 4.59 -1.83
N PRO A 26 -19.66 5.76 -1.21
CA PRO A 26 -19.59 7.00 -1.96
C PRO A 26 -18.52 6.86 -3.03
N ARG A 27 -18.76 7.43 -4.21
CA ARG A 27 -17.79 7.47 -5.32
C ARG A 27 -16.57 8.30 -4.88
N GLY A 28 -15.61 7.67 -4.18
CA GLY A 28 -14.43 8.31 -3.63
C GLY A 28 -13.36 7.30 -3.31
N GLY A 29 -12.26 7.77 -2.73
CA GLY A 29 -11.15 6.91 -2.34
C GLY A 29 -10.32 7.51 -1.22
N TRP A 30 -9.26 6.80 -0.89
CA TRP A 30 -8.29 7.20 0.12
C TRP A 30 -7.21 8.07 -0.51
N THR A 31 -6.82 9.10 0.19
CA THR A 31 -5.56 9.81 -0.02
C THR A 31 -4.54 9.27 0.97
N THR A 32 -3.30 9.13 0.53
CA THR A 32 -2.21 8.66 1.38
C THR A 32 -1.56 9.78 2.19
N GLY A 33 -1.83 11.04 1.82
CA GLY A 33 -1.09 12.19 2.30
C GLY A 33 0.25 12.40 1.60
N ILE A 34 0.63 11.51 0.67
CA ILE A 34 1.81 11.63 -0.19
C ILE A 34 1.39 12.38 -1.46
N SER A 35 1.61 13.68 -1.49
CA SER A 35 1.04 14.57 -2.52
C SER A 35 1.32 14.13 -3.96
N ASP A 36 2.55 13.68 -4.25
CA ASP A 36 2.93 13.26 -5.60
C ASP A 36 2.31 11.92 -5.98
N PHE A 37 2.19 11.00 -5.02
CA PHE A 37 1.48 9.73 -5.20
C PHE A 37 -0.01 9.98 -5.44
N ASP A 38 -0.67 10.76 -4.59
CA ASP A 38 -2.09 11.06 -4.70
C ASP A 38 -2.41 11.81 -6.00
N ARG A 39 -1.54 12.73 -6.42
CA ARG A 39 -1.65 13.44 -7.72
C ARG A 39 -1.53 12.49 -8.91
N ALA A 40 -0.64 11.51 -8.85
CA ALA A 40 -0.49 10.51 -9.92
C ALA A 40 -1.74 9.65 -10.06
N LEU A 41 -2.37 9.27 -8.95
CA LEU A 41 -3.62 8.50 -8.95
C LEU A 41 -4.83 9.31 -9.44
N GLY A 42 -4.77 10.63 -9.32
CA GLY A 42 -5.88 11.51 -9.68
C GLY A 42 -6.89 11.73 -8.55
N PRO A 43 -8.05 12.35 -8.83
CA PRO A 43 -8.94 12.89 -7.80
C PRO A 43 -9.59 11.85 -6.89
N ILE A 44 -9.64 10.60 -7.31
CA ILE A 44 -10.22 9.51 -6.51
C ILE A 44 -9.20 8.92 -5.54
N GLY A 45 -7.89 8.96 -5.88
CA GLY A 45 -6.87 8.29 -5.08
C GLY A 45 -7.01 6.76 -5.12
N VAL A 46 -6.83 6.09 -3.98
CA VAL A 46 -7.04 4.64 -3.84
C VAL A 46 -8.53 4.37 -3.65
N PRO A 47 -9.21 3.70 -4.59
CA PRO A 47 -10.67 3.66 -4.63
C PRO A 47 -11.30 2.86 -3.49
N HIS A 48 -12.35 3.41 -2.89
CA HIS A 48 -13.16 2.71 -1.88
C HIS A 48 -13.87 1.50 -2.49
N GLY A 49 -13.93 0.42 -1.71
CA GLY A 49 -14.67 -0.78 -2.09
C GLY A 49 -14.10 -1.50 -3.32
N ARG A 50 -12.82 -1.35 -3.59
CA ARG A 50 -12.15 -1.95 -4.75
C ARG A 50 -10.83 -2.59 -4.36
N ILE A 51 -10.35 -3.45 -5.26
CA ILE A 51 -9.01 -4.03 -5.15
C ILE A 51 -8.01 -3.08 -5.80
N THR A 52 -6.96 -2.76 -5.05
CA THR A 52 -5.76 -2.05 -5.51
C THR A 52 -4.57 -2.99 -5.39
N GLU A 53 -3.76 -3.10 -6.42
CA GLU A 53 -2.49 -3.81 -6.38
C GLU A 53 -1.33 -2.80 -6.36
N LEU A 54 -0.47 -2.95 -5.34
CA LEU A 54 0.84 -2.31 -5.27
C LEU A 54 1.89 -3.38 -5.56
N PHE A 55 2.59 -3.29 -6.68
CA PHE A 55 3.53 -4.31 -7.08
C PHE A 55 4.90 -3.73 -7.43
N GLY A 56 5.91 -4.58 -7.34
CA GLY A 56 7.31 -4.21 -7.58
C GLY A 56 8.23 -5.21 -6.91
N GLU A 57 9.53 -5.03 -7.10
CA GLU A 57 10.56 -5.86 -6.50
C GLU A 57 10.65 -5.68 -4.98
N THR A 58 11.41 -6.53 -4.31
CA THR A 58 11.74 -6.38 -2.89
C THR A 58 12.30 -4.98 -2.63
N SER A 59 11.91 -4.38 -1.52
CA SER A 59 12.32 -3.02 -1.16
C SER A 59 11.92 -1.93 -2.18
N SER A 60 10.80 -2.10 -2.90
CA SER A 60 10.30 -1.08 -3.83
C SER A 60 9.48 0.04 -3.18
N GLY A 61 9.16 -0.06 -1.87
CA GLY A 61 8.35 0.91 -1.15
C GLY A 61 6.85 0.58 -1.05
N ARG A 62 6.44 -0.64 -1.44
CA ARG A 62 5.03 -1.10 -1.34
C ARG A 62 4.48 -0.95 0.07
N THR A 63 5.23 -1.44 1.06
CA THR A 63 4.85 -1.37 2.48
C THR A 63 4.75 0.07 2.97
N THR A 64 5.61 0.98 2.49
CA THR A 64 5.56 2.41 2.81
C THR A 64 4.22 3.02 2.42
N ILE A 65 3.74 2.74 1.20
CA ILE A 65 2.43 3.22 0.73
C ILE A 65 1.29 2.55 1.48
N ALA A 66 1.38 1.25 1.75
CA ALA A 66 0.39 0.55 2.55
C ALA A 66 0.26 1.15 3.96
N TYR A 67 1.39 1.49 4.59
CA TYR A 67 1.39 2.16 5.90
C TYR A 67 0.78 3.55 5.83
N ALA A 68 1.09 4.34 4.80
CA ALA A 68 0.47 5.65 4.61
C ALA A 68 -1.06 5.55 4.47
N LEU A 69 -1.56 4.56 3.73
CA LEU A 69 -3.00 4.29 3.62
C LEU A 69 -3.63 3.88 4.94
N LEU A 70 -2.98 3.00 5.71
CA LEU A 70 -3.45 2.59 7.03
C LEU A 70 -3.40 3.75 8.03
N ALA A 71 -2.38 4.61 7.95
CA ALA A 71 -2.30 5.82 8.77
C ALA A 71 -3.48 6.76 8.46
N ALA A 72 -3.76 7.02 7.19
CA ALA A 72 -4.91 7.82 6.77
C ALA A 72 -6.25 7.20 7.21
N CYS A 73 -6.37 5.88 7.14
CA CYS A 73 -7.55 5.14 7.59
C CYS A 73 -7.76 5.30 9.11
N THR A 74 -6.73 4.98 9.89
CA THR A 74 -6.83 5.01 11.36
C THR A 74 -6.95 6.42 11.93
N ALA A 75 -6.34 7.43 11.29
CA ALA A 75 -6.50 8.85 11.66
C ALA A 75 -7.94 9.35 11.51
N ARG A 76 -8.74 8.73 10.62
CA ARG A 76 -10.17 9.01 10.47
C ARG A 76 -11.04 8.30 11.49
N GLY A 77 -10.43 7.51 12.39
CA GLY A 77 -11.13 6.69 13.35
C GLY A 77 -11.65 5.36 12.77
N ASP A 78 -11.34 5.05 11.51
CA ASP A 78 -11.70 3.78 10.88
C ASP A 78 -10.74 2.65 11.33
N ILE A 79 -11.14 1.40 11.11
CA ILE A 79 -10.32 0.22 11.42
C ILE A 79 -9.56 -0.22 10.17
N GLY A 80 -8.25 -0.39 10.31
CA GLY A 80 -7.40 -1.00 9.32
C GLY A 80 -7.11 -2.47 9.65
N ALA A 81 -6.83 -3.29 8.62
CA ALA A 81 -6.34 -4.64 8.81
C ALA A 81 -5.09 -4.89 7.96
N TYR A 82 -4.17 -5.70 8.50
CA TYR A 82 -2.96 -6.14 7.82
C TYR A 82 -2.82 -7.65 7.94
N VAL A 83 -2.86 -8.35 6.82
CA VAL A 83 -2.63 -9.79 6.74
C VAL A 83 -1.17 -10.02 6.40
N ASP A 84 -0.43 -10.59 7.35
CA ASP A 84 1.03 -10.68 7.43
C ASP A 84 1.49 -12.14 7.51
N PRO A 85 1.47 -12.90 6.39
CA PRO A 85 1.89 -14.30 6.41
C PRO A 85 3.37 -14.49 6.73
N ASP A 86 4.21 -13.54 6.31
CA ASP A 86 5.66 -13.62 6.44
C ASP A 86 6.19 -13.01 7.75
N ASN A 87 5.29 -12.53 8.63
CA ASN A 87 5.64 -11.85 9.89
C ASN A 87 6.58 -10.65 9.67
N ALA A 88 6.36 -9.93 8.58
CA ALA A 88 7.21 -8.82 8.14
C ALA A 88 6.79 -7.45 8.71
N LEU A 89 5.56 -7.33 9.24
CA LEU A 89 5.07 -6.10 9.83
C LEU A 89 5.87 -5.77 11.10
N TYR A 90 6.57 -4.63 11.06
CA TYR A 90 7.31 -4.08 12.19
C TYR A 90 6.50 -2.97 12.86
N ALA A 91 5.91 -3.27 14.03
CA ALA A 91 4.99 -2.36 14.71
C ALA A 91 5.58 -0.97 15.06
N PRO A 92 6.86 -0.82 15.46
CA PRO A 92 7.45 0.50 15.67
C PRO A 92 7.49 1.35 14.39
N ALA A 93 7.77 0.74 13.22
CA ALA A 93 7.75 1.46 11.95
C ALA A 93 6.31 1.83 11.54
N ALA A 94 5.34 0.95 11.81
CA ALA A 94 3.93 1.24 11.57
C ALA A 94 3.44 2.42 12.43
N TYR A 95 3.81 2.44 13.72
CA TYR A 95 3.54 3.57 14.60
C TYR A 95 4.23 4.86 14.13
N GLY A 96 5.52 4.76 13.76
CA GLY A 96 6.28 5.88 13.22
C GLY A 96 5.71 6.45 11.91
N ALA A 97 4.98 5.62 11.16
CA ALA A 97 4.23 6.04 9.96
C ALA A 97 2.92 6.78 10.28
N GLY A 98 2.53 6.86 11.56
CA GLY A 98 1.29 7.50 12.00
C GLY A 98 0.08 6.57 12.10
N ILE A 99 0.28 5.24 12.04
CA ILE A 99 -0.81 4.29 12.23
C ILE A 99 -1.19 4.24 13.73
N ASP A 100 -2.47 4.46 14.02
CA ASP A 100 -3.01 4.16 15.34
C ASP A 100 -3.12 2.64 15.51
N LEU A 101 -2.16 2.06 16.25
CA LEU A 101 -2.10 0.62 16.46
C LEU A 101 -3.29 0.07 17.25
N THR A 102 -4.04 0.91 17.95
CA THR A 102 -5.26 0.48 18.66
C THR A 102 -6.41 0.19 17.68
N ARG A 103 -6.31 0.71 16.44
CA ARG A 103 -7.26 0.55 15.34
C ARG A 103 -6.73 -0.35 14.22
N LEU A 104 -5.60 -1.03 14.45
CA LEU A 104 -5.01 -1.93 13.48
C LEU A 104 -5.19 -3.40 13.92
N ILE A 105 -5.79 -4.21 13.05
CA ILE A 105 -5.89 -5.64 13.20
C ILE A 105 -4.76 -6.30 12.40
N VAL A 106 -3.89 -7.05 13.05
CA VAL A 106 -2.84 -7.81 12.39
C VAL A 106 -3.18 -9.29 12.46
N VAL A 107 -3.26 -9.95 11.30
CA VAL A 107 -3.53 -11.38 11.17
C VAL A 107 -2.33 -12.06 10.55
N ARG A 108 -1.76 -13.05 11.23
CA ARG A 108 -0.60 -13.82 10.79
C ARG A 108 -1.00 -15.26 10.48
N PRO A 109 -1.46 -15.53 9.25
CA PRO A 109 -1.81 -16.88 8.83
C PRO A 109 -0.53 -17.71 8.60
N SER A 110 -0.50 -18.94 9.11
CA SER A 110 0.62 -19.86 8.92
C SER A 110 0.54 -20.68 7.63
N GLU A 111 -0.62 -20.66 6.95
CA GLU A 111 -0.88 -21.48 5.77
C GLU A 111 -1.70 -20.69 4.73
N ALA A 112 -1.56 -21.05 3.45
CA ALA A 112 -2.32 -20.46 2.36
C ALA A 112 -3.85 -20.57 2.56
N SER A 113 -4.31 -21.66 3.15
CA SER A 113 -5.72 -21.87 3.46
C SER A 113 -6.23 -20.89 4.52
N SER A 114 -5.46 -20.64 5.55
CA SER A 114 -5.79 -19.67 6.60
C SER A 114 -5.67 -18.23 6.12
N LEU A 115 -4.75 -17.92 5.20
CA LEU A 115 -4.66 -16.62 4.56
C LEU A 115 -5.94 -16.33 3.76
N ARG A 116 -6.40 -17.28 2.93
CA ARG A 116 -7.65 -17.12 2.17
C ARG A 116 -8.84 -16.88 3.06
N ARG A 117 -8.97 -17.64 4.16
CA ARG A 117 -10.06 -17.46 5.13
C ARG A 117 -9.97 -16.11 5.85
N ALA A 118 -8.78 -15.68 6.24
CA ALA A 118 -8.58 -14.39 6.89
C ALA A 118 -8.96 -13.23 5.98
N ALA A 119 -8.46 -13.24 4.73
CA ALA A 119 -8.79 -12.24 3.72
C ALA A 119 -10.30 -12.15 3.47
N ASP A 120 -10.94 -13.30 3.27
CA ASP A 120 -12.39 -13.37 3.06
C ASP A 120 -13.17 -12.84 4.26
N ALA A 121 -12.81 -13.26 5.47
CA ALA A 121 -13.50 -12.83 6.69
C ALA A 121 -13.39 -11.33 6.93
N LEU A 122 -12.17 -10.74 6.75
CA LEU A 122 -11.94 -9.31 6.94
C LEU A 122 -12.71 -8.47 5.92
N VAL A 123 -12.65 -8.82 4.63
CA VAL A 123 -13.33 -8.07 3.58
C VAL A 123 -14.86 -8.26 3.66
N ARG A 124 -15.32 -9.47 3.96
CA ARG A 124 -16.74 -9.78 4.08
C ARG A 124 -17.40 -9.15 5.30
N SER A 125 -16.68 -8.97 6.41
CA SER A 125 -17.21 -8.34 7.61
C SER A 125 -17.62 -6.88 7.41
N GLY A 126 -16.95 -6.16 6.48
CA GLY A 126 -17.14 -4.73 6.30
C GLY A 126 -16.65 -3.86 7.47
N ALA A 127 -16.07 -4.49 8.51
CA ALA A 127 -15.59 -3.78 9.70
C ALA A 127 -14.31 -3.00 9.42
N CYS A 128 -13.48 -3.46 8.49
CA CYS A 128 -12.22 -2.83 8.13
C CYS A 128 -12.40 -1.96 6.88
N ALA A 129 -12.12 -0.67 7.00
CA ALA A 129 -12.22 0.25 5.88
C ALA A 129 -11.09 0.06 4.86
N VAL A 130 -9.89 -0.31 5.35
CA VAL A 130 -8.74 -0.70 4.54
C VAL A 130 -8.22 -2.06 5.03
N THR A 131 -8.06 -3.00 4.12
CA THR A 131 -7.43 -4.31 4.39
C THR A 131 -6.23 -4.47 3.48
N VAL A 132 -5.05 -4.67 4.05
CA VAL A 132 -3.80 -4.95 3.32
C VAL A 132 -3.54 -6.45 3.36
N LEU A 133 -3.28 -7.05 2.18
CA LEU A 133 -2.75 -8.41 2.05
C LEU A 133 -1.30 -8.32 1.60
N ASP A 134 -0.37 -8.67 2.47
CA ASP A 134 1.05 -8.73 2.14
C ASP A 134 1.46 -10.14 1.69
N GLY A 135 2.49 -10.23 0.85
CA GLY A 135 3.06 -11.52 0.42
C GLY A 135 2.14 -12.38 -0.45
N CYS A 136 1.12 -11.82 -1.11
CA CYS A 136 0.26 -12.59 -2.02
C CYS A 136 1.02 -12.99 -3.29
N SER A 137 1.28 -14.29 -3.43
CA SER A 137 1.73 -14.92 -4.68
C SER A 137 0.54 -15.44 -5.49
N ALA A 138 0.77 -15.68 -6.80
CA ALA A 138 -0.25 -16.22 -7.70
C ALA A 138 -0.76 -17.61 -7.27
N ASP A 139 0.06 -18.35 -6.52
CA ASP A 139 -0.26 -19.72 -6.07
C ASP A 139 -1.22 -19.73 -4.86
N VAL A 140 -1.29 -18.65 -4.11
CA VAL A 140 -2.10 -18.58 -2.89
C VAL A 140 -3.54 -18.22 -3.20
N LEU A 141 -3.78 -17.25 -4.08
CA LEU A 141 -5.10 -16.78 -4.46
C LEU A 141 -5.36 -17.01 -5.95
N GLN A 142 -6.34 -17.86 -6.24
CA GLN A 142 -6.80 -18.16 -7.59
C GLN A 142 -7.83 -17.11 -8.09
N PRO A 143 -8.10 -16.99 -9.40
CA PRO A 143 -9.04 -16.02 -9.96
C PRO A 143 -10.40 -15.97 -9.27
N HIS A 144 -10.97 -17.09 -8.89
CA HIS A 144 -12.27 -17.16 -8.22
C HIS A 144 -12.24 -16.56 -6.80
N HIS A 145 -11.10 -16.64 -6.10
CA HIS A 145 -10.93 -15.97 -4.80
C HIS A 145 -10.94 -14.45 -4.98
N TYR A 146 -10.21 -13.93 -5.99
CA TYR A 146 -10.21 -12.49 -6.29
C TYR A 146 -11.57 -11.99 -6.72
N ALA A 147 -12.32 -12.75 -7.52
CA ALA A 147 -13.69 -12.41 -7.91
C ALA A 147 -14.59 -12.25 -6.68
N ARG A 148 -14.50 -13.18 -5.73
CA ARG A 148 -15.28 -13.14 -4.49
C ARG A 148 -14.87 -11.97 -3.60
N LEU A 149 -13.56 -11.76 -3.41
CA LEU A 149 -13.04 -10.64 -2.64
C LEU A 149 -13.44 -9.30 -3.26
N ALA A 150 -13.40 -9.16 -4.59
CA ALA A 150 -13.85 -7.95 -5.30
C ALA A 150 -15.33 -7.66 -5.05
N SER A 151 -16.20 -8.70 -5.12
CA SER A 151 -17.61 -8.56 -4.83
C SER A 151 -17.89 -8.15 -3.38
N HIS A 152 -17.21 -8.76 -2.41
CA HIS A 152 -17.35 -8.38 -1.01
C HIS A 152 -16.80 -6.99 -0.72
N ALA A 153 -15.65 -6.62 -1.31
CA ALA A 153 -15.07 -5.29 -1.19
C ALA A 153 -16.04 -4.22 -1.67
N GLU A 154 -16.64 -4.43 -2.86
CA GLU A 154 -17.62 -3.51 -3.43
C GLU A 154 -18.87 -3.37 -2.56
N LYS A 155 -19.43 -4.50 -2.12
CA LYS A 155 -20.65 -4.53 -1.30
C LYS A 155 -20.46 -3.85 0.05
N ASN A 156 -19.30 -4.05 0.69
CA ASN A 156 -19.03 -3.60 2.06
C ASN A 156 -18.24 -2.31 2.14
N GLY A 157 -17.76 -1.78 1.01
CA GLY A 157 -16.96 -0.56 0.96
C GLY A 157 -15.53 -0.72 1.45
N THR A 158 -15.05 -1.95 1.69
CA THR A 158 -13.68 -2.22 2.13
C THR A 158 -12.70 -2.03 0.98
N SER A 159 -11.69 -1.19 1.15
CA SER A 159 -10.59 -1.08 0.19
C SER A 159 -9.57 -2.19 0.44
N LEU A 160 -9.45 -3.11 -0.52
CA LEU A 160 -8.50 -4.21 -0.45
C LEU A 160 -7.22 -3.83 -1.18
N VAL A 161 -6.11 -3.75 -0.46
CA VAL A 161 -4.78 -3.45 -1.01
C VAL A 161 -3.94 -4.72 -0.99
N VAL A 162 -3.48 -5.15 -2.14
CA VAL A 162 -2.65 -6.35 -2.29
C VAL A 162 -1.23 -5.93 -2.62
N LEU A 163 -0.27 -6.37 -1.81
CA LEU A 163 1.15 -6.19 -2.06
C LEU A 163 1.67 -7.44 -2.77
N SER A 164 2.12 -7.30 -4.01
CA SER A 164 2.62 -8.42 -4.80
C SER A 164 4.04 -8.18 -5.32
N HIS A 165 4.84 -9.25 -5.36
CA HIS A 165 6.18 -9.21 -5.95
C HIS A 165 6.08 -9.38 -7.47
N GLY A 166 6.66 -8.46 -8.24
CA GLY A 166 6.65 -8.52 -9.71
C GLY A 166 5.29 -8.36 -10.38
N GLY A 167 4.20 -8.25 -9.61
CA GLY A 167 2.82 -8.21 -10.11
C GLY A 167 2.16 -9.59 -10.20
N CYS A 168 0.89 -9.64 -9.87
CA CYS A 168 0.10 -10.86 -9.86
C CYS A 168 -0.84 -10.89 -11.08
N GLN A 169 -0.58 -11.77 -12.04
CA GLN A 169 -1.38 -11.87 -13.28
C GLN A 169 -2.87 -12.20 -13.02
N PRO A 170 -3.22 -13.18 -12.16
CA PRO A 170 -4.62 -13.43 -11.82
C PRO A 170 -5.33 -12.21 -11.23
N LEU A 171 -4.62 -11.40 -10.43
CA LEU A 171 -5.16 -10.20 -9.81
C LEU A 171 -5.36 -9.05 -10.81
N ALA A 172 -4.57 -9.00 -11.87
CA ALA A 172 -4.58 -7.91 -12.85
C ALA A 172 -5.97 -7.63 -13.44
N SER A 173 -6.80 -8.68 -13.62
CA SER A 173 -8.16 -8.53 -14.16
C SER A 173 -9.13 -7.94 -13.14
N PHE A 174 -8.96 -8.24 -11.86
CA PHE A 174 -9.87 -7.84 -10.77
C PHE A 174 -9.49 -6.49 -10.15
N ALA A 175 -8.21 -6.14 -10.13
CA ALA A 175 -7.76 -4.87 -9.60
C ALA A 175 -8.32 -3.69 -10.42
N SER A 176 -8.86 -2.70 -9.71
CA SER A 176 -9.34 -1.45 -10.29
C SER A 176 -8.23 -0.42 -10.43
N LEU A 177 -7.21 -0.52 -9.60
CA LEU A 177 -5.99 0.27 -9.62
C LEU A 177 -4.79 -0.65 -9.50
N ARG A 178 -3.76 -0.44 -10.33
CA ARG A 178 -2.47 -1.13 -10.23
C ARG A 178 -1.36 -0.10 -10.30
N VAL A 179 -0.50 -0.11 -9.30
CA VAL A 179 0.65 0.79 -9.21
C VAL A 179 1.92 -0.03 -9.16
N HIS A 180 2.79 0.21 -10.12
CA HIS A 180 4.13 -0.38 -10.19
C HIS A 180 5.10 0.52 -9.43
N LEU A 181 5.75 0.00 -8.41
CA LEU A 181 6.79 0.67 -7.65
C LEU A 181 8.14 0.17 -8.18
N ARG A 182 8.87 1.05 -8.88
CA ARG A 182 10.07 0.69 -9.63
C ARG A 182 11.32 0.45 -8.77
N GLY A 183 11.28 0.88 -7.51
CA GLY A 183 12.39 0.69 -6.57
C GLY A 183 12.70 1.92 -5.75
N LEU A 184 13.69 1.76 -4.87
CA LEU A 184 14.17 2.80 -3.97
C LEU A 184 15.52 3.33 -4.46
N MET A 185 15.65 4.67 -4.55
CA MET A 185 16.94 5.33 -4.73
C MET A 185 17.33 5.98 -3.40
N PRO A 186 18.52 5.68 -2.83
CA PRO A 186 18.94 6.27 -1.58
C PRO A 186 19.18 7.77 -1.73
N LEU A 187 18.73 8.53 -0.74
CA LEU A 187 19.01 9.97 -0.61
C LEU A 187 20.12 10.16 0.39
N TRP A 188 21.17 10.84 -0.05
CA TRP A 188 22.37 11.09 0.74
C TRP A 188 22.44 12.56 1.17
N GLN A 189 22.90 12.81 2.38
CA GLN A 189 23.13 14.14 2.91
C GLN A 189 24.52 14.24 3.53
N ALA A 190 25.21 15.35 3.28
CA ALA A 190 26.46 15.65 3.95
C ALA A 190 26.19 15.96 5.44
N GLY A 191 26.91 15.29 6.32
CA GLY A 191 26.91 15.57 7.75
C GLY A 191 27.81 16.76 8.09
N SER A 192 27.57 17.36 9.24
CA SER A 192 28.42 18.44 9.78
C SER A 192 29.86 17.98 10.12
N ASP A 193 30.05 16.67 10.22
CA ASP A 193 31.32 16.00 10.47
C ASP A 193 32.11 15.69 9.17
N GLY A 194 31.62 16.15 8.01
CA GLY A 194 32.20 15.87 6.69
C GLY A 194 31.88 14.48 6.15
N GLY A 195 31.15 13.65 6.92
CA GLY A 195 30.66 12.35 6.49
C GLY A 195 29.42 12.46 5.60
N VAL A 196 29.12 11.39 4.87
CA VAL A 196 27.88 11.28 4.07
C VAL A 196 26.97 10.25 4.71
N ARG A 197 25.74 10.66 5.02
CA ARG A 197 24.75 9.79 5.66
C ARG A 197 23.51 9.65 4.78
N ARG A 198 22.95 8.46 4.79
CA ARG A 198 21.65 8.22 4.12
C ARG A 198 20.54 8.80 5.00
N HIS A 199 19.79 9.76 4.48
CA HIS A 199 18.68 10.39 5.21
C HIS A 199 17.30 9.96 4.71
N GLY A 200 17.23 9.18 3.64
CA GLY A 200 15.95 8.75 3.08
C GLY A 200 16.08 7.93 1.82
N TYR A 201 14.93 7.80 1.13
CA TYR A 201 14.82 7.18 -0.18
C TYR A 201 13.87 7.94 -1.08
N ARG A 202 14.16 7.95 -2.37
CA ARG A 202 13.21 8.32 -3.43
C ARG A 202 12.53 7.07 -3.95
N ILE A 203 11.21 7.07 -3.97
CA ILE A 203 10.37 6.01 -4.52
C ILE A 203 9.82 6.47 -5.85
N ALA A 204 10.09 5.72 -6.92
CA ALA A 204 9.52 5.96 -8.25
C ALA A 204 8.39 4.99 -8.53
N LEU A 205 7.32 5.46 -9.17
CA LEU A 205 6.13 4.67 -9.46
C LEU A 205 5.54 4.97 -10.84
N ASP A 206 4.79 3.99 -11.36
CA ASP A 206 3.96 4.12 -12.55
C ASP A 206 2.54 3.60 -12.25
N VAL A 207 1.54 4.33 -12.69
CA VAL A 207 0.15 3.88 -12.65
C VAL A 207 -0.10 2.94 -13.84
N ALA A 208 0.10 1.65 -13.63
CA ALA A 208 -0.01 0.63 -14.67
C ALA A 208 -1.46 0.40 -15.14
N LYS A 209 -2.44 0.60 -14.25
CA LYS A 209 -3.87 0.49 -14.55
C LYS A 209 -4.67 1.40 -13.63
N SER A 210 -5.67 2.07 -14.16
CA SER A 210 -6.69 2.78 -13.38
C SER A 210 -8.03 2.70 -14.11
N LYS A 211 -9.08 2.26 -13.40
CA LYS A 211 -10.46 2.31 -13.90
C LYS A 211 -11.12 3.68 -13.69
N PHE A 212 -10.50 4.54 -12.88
CA PHE A 212 -11.09 5.81 -12.42
C PHE A 212 -10.25 7.04 -12.73
N GLY A 213 -9.08 6.85 -13.33
CA GLY A 213 -8.14 7.88 -13.70
C GLY A 213 -7.40 7.55 -14.99
N ALA A 214 -6.43 8.36 -15.37
CA ALA A 214 -5.59 8.09 -16.53
C ALA A 214 -4.47 7.11 -16.15
N PRO A 215 -4.36 5.93 -16.77
CA PRO A 215 -3.20 5.07 -16.64
C PRO A 215 -1.98 5.71 -17.32
N GLY A 216 -0.79 5.17 -17.05
CA GLY A 216 0.47 5.62 -17.66
C GLY A 216 1.09 6.86 -17.02
N LYS A 217 0.54 7.39 -15.94
CA LYS A 217 1.18 8.45 -15.17
C LYS A 217 2.32 7.90 -14.34
N SER A 218 3.46 8.59 -14.39
CA SER A 218 4.62 8.33 -13.54
C SER A 218 4.77 9.43 -12.49
N ALA A 219 5.28 9.07 -11.34
CA ALA A 219 5.62 10.01 -10.27
C ALA A 219 6.80 9.49 -9.45
N SER A 220 7.38 10.38 -8.66
CA SER A 220 8.32 10.00 -7.61
C SER A 220 8.13 10.89 -6.40
N PHE A 221 8.44 10.35 -5.22
CA PHE A 221 8.39 11.10 -3.97
C PHE A 221 9.51 10.64 -3.05
N ASP A 222 9.90 11.52 -2.13
CA ASP A 222 10.95 11.26 -1.18
C ASP A 222 10.36 10.84 0.16
N VAL A 223 10.98 9.84 0.78
CA VAL A 223 10.71 9.41 2.15
C VAL A 223 11.96 9.70 2.96
N GLN A 224 11.84 10.52 4.00
CA GLN A 224 12.95 10.86 4.89
C GLN A 224 12.82 10.18 6.23
N PHE A 225 13.94 9.79 6.81
CA PHE A 225 13.99 9.26 8.15
C PHE A 225 14.20 10.37 9.16
N SER A 226 13.56 10.28 10.30
CA SER A 226 13.84 11.12 11.44
C SER A 226 14.92 10.46 12.29
N ASP A 227 16.08 11.08 12.40
CA ASP A 227 17.19 10.59 13.23
C ASP A 227 16.83 10.55 14.72
N VAL A 228 15.85 11.37 15.14
CA VAL A 228 15.46 11.50 16.55
C VAL A 228 14.44 10.45 16.99
N THR A 229 13.51 10.09 16.11
CA THR A 229 12.37 9.23 16.48
C THR A 229 12.39 7.87 15.78
N GLY A 230 13.31 7.65 14.84
CA GLY A 230 13.29 6.46 13.97
C GLY A 230 12.04 6.37 13.08
N SER A 231 11.22 7.42 13.09
CA SER A 231 10.04 7.53 12.23
C SER A 231 10.43 7.97 10.83
N TRP A 232 9.60 7.68 9.87
CA TRP A 232 9.75 8.22 8.53
C TRP A 232 8.61 9.21 8.22
N ARG A 233 8.88 10.16 7.36
CA ARG A 233 7.89 11.12 6.87
C ARG A 233 8.10 11.37 5.39
N VAL A 234 7.04 11.73 4.71
CA VAL A 234 7.12 12.34 3.39
C VAL A 234 7.18 13.85 3.60
N PRO A 235 8.25 14.53 3.14
CA PRO A 235 8.32 15.98 3.26
C PRO A 235 7.13 16.62 2.54
N ALA A 236 6.50 17.62 3.16
CA ALA A 236 5.53 18.45 2.49
C ALA A 236 6.27 19.21 1.37
N HIS A 237 6.02 18.81 0.12
CA HIS A 237 6.47 19.47 -1.10
C HIS A 237 7.99 19.72 -1.22
N ALA A 238 8.71 18.74 -1.78
CA ALA A 238 9.94 19.07 -2.49
C ALA A 238 9.57 19.67 -3.85
N ALA A 239 10.10 20.84 -4.18
CA ALA A 239 9.98 21.47 -5.49
C ALA A 239 10.31 20.46 -6.61
N ALA A 240 9.73 20.66 -7.79
CA ALA A 240 9.90 19.82 -8.98
C ALA A 240 11.34 19.31 -9.12
N PRO A 241 11.55 18.03 -9.47
CA PRO A 241 12.89 17.48 -9.64
C PRO A 241 13.62 18.28 -10.69
N ALA A 242 14.83 18.73 -10.36
CA ALA A 242 15.78 19.17 -11.36
C ALA A 242 15.91 18.05 -12.40
N GLU A 243 15.79 18.38 -13.66
CA GLU A 243 15.96 17.45 -14.78
C GLU A 243 17.27 16.67 -14.57
N ILE A 244 17.17 15.34 -14.63
CA ILE A 244 18.35 14.49 -14.65
C ILE A 244 19.09 14.87 -15.93
N PRO A 245 20.35 15.36 -15.86
CA PRO A 245 21.14 15.59 -17.07
C PRO A 245 21.19 14.27 -17.83
N GLY A 246 20.90 14.32 -19.13
CA GLY A 246 20.86 13.16 -19.98
C GLY A 246 22.14 12.33 -19.80
N SER A 247 21.96 11.03 -19.64
CA SER A 247 23.04 10.06 -19.77
C SER A 247 23.44 10.08 -21.25
N ASP A 248 24.48 10.82 -21.58
CA ASP A 248 25.18 10.73 -22.85
C ASP A 248 25.79 9.33 -22.97
N ASN A 249 25.01 8.44 -23.59
CA ASN A 249 25.42 7.07 -23.93
C ASN A 249 25.91 7.03 -25.40
N ASP A 250 26.65 8.06 -25.82
CA ASP A 250 27.21 8.17 -27.19
C ASP A 250 28.75 8.15 -27.25
N ALA A 251 29.40 7.48 -26.31
CA ALA A 251 30.85 7.30 -26.36
C ALA A 251 31.25 5.83 -26.43
N CYS A 252 30.74 5.08 -27.40
CA CYS A 252 31.30 3.75 -27.73
C CYS A 252 30.97 3.28 -29.15
N ARG A 253 31.12 4.14 -30.14
CA ARG A 253 31.19 3.74 -31.56
C ARG A 253 32.17 4.63 -32.28
N GLU A 254 33.46 4.36 -32.16
CA GLU A 254 34.50 4.70 -33.12
C GLU A 254 35.83 4.15 -32.62
N SER A 255 36.10 2.88 -32.86
CA SER A 255 37.44 2.37 -33.09
C SER A 255 37.36 0.95 -33.65
N SER A 256 37.07 0.83 -34.93
CA SER A 256 37.43 -0.34 -35.75
C SER A 256 37.41 0.15 -37.20
N ALA A 257 38.53 0.67 -37.64
CA ALA A 257 38.98 0.69 -39.02
C ALA A 257 40.50 0.45 -39.04
#